data_501d6c099dbf20df75172cd545cc0bce
#
_entry.id   501d6c099dbf20df75172cd545cc0bce
#
_cell.length_a   1.000
_cell.length_b   1.000
_cell.length_c   1.000
_cell.angle_alpha   90.00
_cell.angle_beta   90.00
_cell.angle_gamma   90.00
#
_symmetry.space_group_name_H-M   'P 1'
#
loop_
_entity.id
_entity.type
_entity.pdbx_description
1 polymer ?
#
loop_
_entity_poly.entity_id
_entity_poly.type
_entity_poly.pdbx_seq_one_letter_code
_entity_poly.pdbx_strand_id
1 'polypeptide(L)'
;MLPAVTVVALLQVTSPASAGNCLSRTEGFELVSDTVHWTFVIPAGSECLQGLRGKSMLIDKVNVVEAPSAGSLVISGPGFIYKAPAKESSDHFRLQILGENHRMRGSSEVVIDVNIRR
;
A
#
# COMPACT_ATOMS: atom_id res chain seq x y z
N MET A 1 53.93 14.17 -17.97
CA MET A 1 52.77 14.37 -18.24
C MET A 1 51.79 13.45 -17.67
N LEU A 2 50.91 13.91 -16.87
CA LEU A 2 49.99 13.12 -16.17
C LEU A 2 48.68 13.17 -16.81
N PRO A 3 48.13 12.06 -17.21
CA PRO A 3 46.75 12.04 -17.61
C PRO A 3 45.90 12.34 -16.41
N ALA A 4 45.03 13.23 -16.58
CA ALA A 4 44.05 13.50 -15.53
C ALA A 4 43.19 12.27 -15.37
N VAL A 5 43.22 11.74 -14.19
CA VAL A 5 42.31 10.69 -13.84
C VAL A 5 41.00 11.31 -13.55
N THR A 6 40.11 11.15 -14.44
CA THR A 6 38.77 11.59 -14.19
C THR A 6 38.08 10.53 -13.40
N VAL A 7 37.89 10.81 -12.18
CA VAL A 7 37.05 9.98 -11.36
C VAL A 7 35.61 10.36 -11.70
N VAL A 8 34.98 9.54 -12.44
CA VAL A 8 33.56 9.70 -12.62
C VAL A 8 32.90 9.15 -11.38
N ALA A 9 32.50 10.04 -10.57
CA ALA A 9 31.63 9.65 -9.48
C ALA A 9 30.31 9.21 -10.10
N LEU A 10 30.09 7.93 -10.11
CA LEU A 10 28.81 7.42 -10.45
C LEU A 10 27.83 7.79 -9.36
N LEU A 11 27.10 8.80 -9.63
CA LEU A 11 25.94 9.07 -8.84
C LEU A 11 24.94 8.03 -9.18
N GLN A 12 24.91 7.01 -8.39
CA GLN A 12 23.81 6.13 -8.43
C GLN A 12 22.62 6.81 -7.80
N VAL A 13 21.78 7.28 -8.64
CA VAL A 13 20.46 7.62 -8.18
C VAL A 13 19.74 6.31 -7.99
N THR A 14 19.85 5.78 -6.81
CA THR A 14 18.89 4.80 -6.40
C THR A 14 17.58 5.54 -6.22
N SER A 15 16.71 5.39 -7.19
CA SER A 15 15.32 5.67 -6.91
C SER A 15 14.93 4.83 -5.72
N PRO A 16 14.60 5.42 -4.61
CA PRO A 16 13.98 4.63 -3.56
C PRO A 16 12.77 3.96 -4.17
N ALA A 17 12.65 2.68 -3.96
CA ALA A 17 11.39 1.99 -4.17
C ALA A 17 10.38 2.82 -3.44
N SER A 18 9.69 3.64 -4.16
CA SER A 18 9.04 4.73 -3.50
C SER A 18 7.70 4.31 -3.02
N ALA A 19 7.61 4.21 -1.73
CA ALA A 19 6.35 4.24 -1.04
C ALA A 19 5.51 5.46 -1.42
N GLY A 20 5.92 6.29 -2.35
CA GLY A 20 5.22 7.49 -2.75
C GLY A 20 4.71 7.52 -4.16
N ASN A 21 4.96 6.46 -4.95
CA ASN A 21 4.57 6.46 -6.35
C ASN A 21 3.21 5.84 -6.65
N CYS A 22 2.43 5.49 -5.65
CA CYS A 22 1.11 5.00 -5.91
C CYS A 22 0.08 6.10 -5.73
N LEU A 23 -0.81 6.19 -6.72
CA LEU A 23 -1.95 7.07 -6.62
C LEU A 23 -3.09 6.28 -5.99
N SER A 24 -3.63 6.80 -4.91
CA SER A 24 -4.68 6.10 -4.20
C SER A 24 -5.94 6.94 -4.14
N ARG A 25 -7.07 6.27 -4.30
CA ARG A 25 -8.38 6.81 -3.97
C ARG A 25 -8.93 5.97 -2.85
N THR A 26 -9.16 6.59 -1.73
CA THR A 26 -9.62 5.91 -0.53
C THR A 26 -10.93 6.49 -0.03
N GLU A 27 -11.75 5.62 0.53
CA GLU A 27 -12.94 6.04 1.25
C GLU A 27 -12.70 5.76 2.73
N GLY A 28 -13.14 6.67 3.58
CA GLY A 28 -13.02 6.46 5.02
C GLY A 28 -13.94 5.35 5.51
N PHE A 29 -13.42 4.47 6.35
CA PHE A 29 -14.23 3.46 7.03
C PHE A 29 -14.40 3.87 8.48
N GLU A 30 -15.43 3.34 9.14
CA GLU A 30 -15.78 3.78 10.49
C GLU A 30 -15.91 2.68 11.52
N LEU A 31 -15.61 1.46 11.18
CA LEU A 31 -15.70 0.29 12.06
C LEU A 31 -17.14 0.07 12.57
N VAL A 32 -18.08 0.17 11.66
CA VAL A 32 -19.50 -0.04 11.93
C VAL A 32 -20.09 -1.13 11.05
N SER A 33 -19.30 -2.15 10.77
CA SER A 33 -19.64 -3.22 9.83
C SER A 33 -19.84 -2.73 8.40
N ASP A 34 -19.12 -1.68 8.06
CA ASP A 34 -19.18 -1.04 6.76
C ASP A 34 -18.16 -1.66 5.79
N THR A 35 -18.40 -1.48 4.52
CA THR A 35 -17.49 -1.88 3.44
C THR A 35 -17.16 -0.67 2.62
N VAL A 36 -15.88 -0.45 2.38
CA VAL A 36 -15.41 0.65 1.55
C VAL A 36 -14.57 0.12 0.41
N HIS A 37 -14.47 0.90 -0.66
CA HIS A 37 -13.73 0.53 -1.86
C HIS A 37 -12.60 1.51 -2.10
N TRP A 38 -11.40 0.98 -2.28
CA TRP A 38 -10.21 1.77 -2.59
C TRP A 38 -9.65 1.36 -3.94
N THR A 39 -9.05 2.29 -4.63
CA THR A 39 -8.40 2.04 -5.91
C THR A 39 -6.98 2.59 -5.85
N PHE A 40 -6.03 1.77 -6.27
CA PHE A 40 -4.64 2.17 -6.35
C PHE A 40 -4.17 2.07 -7.79
N VAL A 41 -3.36 3.03 -8.22
CA VAL A 41 -2.63 2.97 -9.47
C VAL A 41 -1.15 3.01 -9.11
N ILE A 42 -0.43 1.99 -9.49
CA ILE A 42 0.95 1.80 -9.07
C ILE A 42 1.84 1.39 -10.26
N PRO A 43 3.04 1.96 -10.38
CA PRO A 43 3.98 1.48 -11.39
C PRO A 43 4.41 0.04 -11.12
N ALA A 44 4.61 -0.72 -12.19
CA ALA A 44 5.08 -2.09 -12.07
C ALA A 44 6.40 -2.14 -11.29
N GLY A 45 6.51 -3.13 -10.41
CA GLY A 45 7.70 -3.31 -9.59
C GLY A 45 7.81 -2.37 -8.39
N SER A 46 6.89 -1.44 -8.21
CA SER A 46 6.94 -0.47 -7.12
C SER A 46 6.17 -0.96 -5.89
N GLU A 47 6.37 -0.28 -4.79
CA GLU A 47 5.66 -0.54 -3.55
C GLU A 47 4.72 0.60 -3.18
N CYS A 48 3.63 0.25 -2.55
CA CYS A 48 2.69 1.22 -2.01
C CYS A 48 2.51 0.95 -0.52
N LEU A 49 2.86 1.94 0.28
CA LEU A 49 2.66 1.89 1.73
C LEU A 49 1.41 2.69 2.05
N GLN A 50 0.47 2.06 2.74
CA GLN A 50 -0.79 2.70 3.08
C GLN A 50 -1.12 2.50 4.55
N GLY A 51 -1.31 3.61 5.25
CA GLY A 51 -1.81 3.58 6.61
C GLY A 51 -3.33 3.45 6.63
N LEU A 52 -3.83 2.82 7.67
CA LEU A 52 -5.26 2.59 7.84
C LEU A 52 -5.88 3.45 8.93
N ARG A 53 -5.05 4.17 9.66
CA ARG A 53 -5.48 4.84 10.86
C ARG A 53 -6.23 6.14 10.60
N GLY A 54 -7.41 6.26 11.17
CA GLY A 54 -8.15 7.53 11.23
C GLY A 54 -7.92 8.26 12.55
N LYS A 55 -8.48 9.46 12.69
CA LYS A 55 -8.21 10.34 13.83
C LYS A 55 -8.67 9.81 15.18
N SER A 56 -9.77 9.10 15.20
CA SER A 56 -10.37 8.61 16.45
C SER A 56 -10.38 7.09 16.54
N MET A 57 -9.62 6.44 15.66
CA MET A 57 -9.61 4.99 15.58
C MET A 57 -8.42 4.39 16.23
N LEU A 58 -8.66 3.27 16.89
CA LEU A 58 -7.62 2.36 17.37
C LEU A 58 -7.80 1.08 16.59
N ILE A 59 -6.81 0.74 15.80
CA ILE A 59 -6.86 -0.49 15.01
C ILE A 59 -6.12 -1.58 15.76
N ASP A 60 -6.85 -2.64 16.09
CA ASP A 60 -6.30 -3.75 16.84
C ASP A 60 -5.72 -4.82 15.95
N LYS A 61 -6.38 -5.08 14.82
CA LYS A 61 -6.00 -6.17 13.96
C LYS A 61 -6.44 -5.93 12.53
N VAL A 62 -5.59 -6.32 11.60
CA VAL A 62 -5.88 -6.30 10.18
C VAL A 62 -5.74 -7.72 9.65
N ASN A 63 -6.82 -8.28 9.14
CA ASN A 63 -6.83 -9.61 8.55
C ASN A 63 -6.89 -9.51 7.05
N VAL A 64 -6.13 -10.34 6.36
CA VAL A 64 -6.24 -10.47 4.90
C VAL A 64 -7.34 -11.47 4.63
N VAL A 65 -8.47 -11.00 4.12
CA VAL A 65 -9.62 -11.84 3.79
C VAL A 65 -9.40 -12.49 2.44
N GLU A 66 -8.87 -11.74 1.51
CA GLU A 66 -8.55 -12.22 0.17
C GLU A 66 -7.18 -11.65 -0.22
N ALA A 67 -6.23 -12.54 -0.45
CA ALA A 67 -4.87 -12.13 -0.81
C ALA A 67 -4.79 -11.70 -2.27
N PRO A 68 -3.87 -10.79 -2.61
CA PRO A 68 -3.66 -10.44 -4.01
C PRO A 68 -3.12 -11.62 -4.80
N SER A 69 -3.46 -11.67 -6.09
CA SER A 69 -3.02 -12.78 -6.94
C SER A 69 -1.77 -12.45 -7.75
N ALA A 70 -1.51 -11.19 -8.01
CA ALA A 70 -0.40 -10.77 -8.86
C ALA A 70 0.79 -10.23 -8.05
N GLY A 71 0.53 -9.36 -7.12
CA GLY A 71 1.56 -8.79 -6.26
C GLY A 71 1.65 -9.46 -4.91
N SER A 72 2.33 -8.83 -3.99
CA SER A 72 2.46 -9.32 -2.62
C SER A 72 2.01 -8.26 -1.62
N LEU A 73 1.47 -8.72 -0.51
CA LEU A 73 0.90 -7.87 0.51
C LEU A 73 1.47 -8.25 1.88
N VAL A 74 1.94 -7.25 2.60
CA VAL A 74 2.43 -7.41 3.96
C VAL A 74 1.68 -6.46 4.86
N ILE A 75 1.09 -7.00 5.92
CA ILE A 75 0.46 -6.17 6.95
C ILE A 75 1.56 -5.67 7.89
N SER A 76 1.59 -4.38 8.10
CA SER A 76 2.61 -3.74 8.92
C SER A 76 1.94 -2.78 9.90
N GLY A 77 1.81 -3.19 11.15
CA GLY A 77 1.11 -2.40 12.15
C GLY A 77 -0.30 -2.04 11.69
N PRO A 78 -0.73 -0.80 11.84
CA PRO A 78 -2.05 -0.35 11.37
C PRO A 78 -2.00 0.08 9.90
N GLY A 79 -1.37 -0.71 9.05
CA GLY A 79 -1.24 -0.40 7.63
C GLY A 79 -0.81 -1.62 6.84
N PHE A 80 -0.50 -1.40 5.58
CA PHE A 80 -0.02 -2.46 4.71
C PHE A 80 0.97 -1.94 3.68
N ILE A 81 1.76 -2.86 3.15
CA ILE A 81 2.67 -2.60 2.05
C ILE A 81 2.27 -3.55 0.93
N TYR A 82 1.92 -3.00 -0.22
CA TYR A 82 1.63 -3.77 -1.41
C TYR A 82 2.80 -3.60 -2.38
N LYS A 83 3.34 -4.71 -2.86
CA LYS A 83 4.38 -4.69 -3.88
C LYS A 83 3.81 -5.20 -5.18
N ALA A 84 3.87 -4.36 -6.22
CA ALA A 84 3.37 -4.70 -7.53
C ALA A 84 4.30 -5.67 -8.24
N PRO A 85 3.75 -6.55 -9.10
CA PRO A 85 4.58 -7.40 -9.94
C PRO A 85 5.32 -6.56 -11.00
N ALA A 86 6.27 -7.18 -11.66
CA ALA A 86 7.07 -6.50 -12.69
C ALA A 86 6.31 -6.24 -13.97
N LYS A 87 5.15 -6.85 -14.13
CA LYS A 87 4.34 -6.72 -15.34
C LYS A 87 3.13 -5.84 -15.12
N GLU A 88 2.74 -5.12 -16.14
CA GLU A 88 1.47 -4.43 -16.18
C GLU A 88 0.35 -5.44 -16.03
N SER A 89 -0.57 -5.18 -15.12
CA SER A 89 -1.67 -6.08 -14.81
C SER A 89 -2.66 -5.41 -13.88
N SER A 90 -3.62 -6.15 -13.41
CA SER A 90 -4.52 -5.70 -12.35
C SER A 90 -4.50 -6.70 -11.21
N ASP A 91 -4.85 -6.23 -10.04
CA ASP A 91 -4.86 -7.06 -8.85
C ASP A 91 -6.01 -6.63 -7.94
N HIS A 92 -6.29 -7.44 -6.96
CA HIS A 92 -7.41 -7.20 -6.07
C HIS A 92 -7.13 -7.90 -4.74
N PHE A 93 -7.43 -7.24 -3.65
CA PHE A 93 -7.37 -7.87 -2.33
C PHE A 93 -8.38 -7.23 -1.39
N ARG A 94 -8.65 -7.91 -0.29
CA ARG A 94 -9.63 -7.48 0.69
C ARG A 94 -9.07 -7.64 2.09
N LEU A 95 -9.34 -6.64 2.90
CA LEU A 95 -8.91 -6.60 4.29
C LEU A 95 -10.12 -6.48 5.20
N GLN A 96 -10.03 -7.11 6.36
CA GLN A 96 -10.96 -6.88 7.46
C GLN A 96 -10.20 -6.16 8.56
N ILE A 97 -10.73 -5.03 8.98
CA ILE A 97 -10.12 -4.21 10.00
C ILE A 97 -10.95 -4.30 11.26
N LEU A 98 -10.32 -4.64 12.36
CA LEU A 98 -10.95 -4.73 13.66
C LEU A 98 -10.37 -3.67 14.56
N GLY A 99 -11.19 -3.01 15.30
CA GLY A 99 -10.72 -1.99 16.21
C GLY A 99 -11.83 -1.26 16.92
N GLU A 100 -11.54 -0.03 17.30
CA GLU A 100 -12.44 0.80 18.07
C GLU A 100 -12.48 2.19 17.45
N ASN A 101 -13.67 2.71 17.28
CA ASN A 101 -13.89 4.07 16.81
C ASN A 101 -14.93 4.73 17.71
N HIS A 102 -14.63 5.92 18.20
CA HIS A 102 -15.49 6.62 19.14
C HIS A 102 -15.91 5.75 20.35
N ARG A 103 -14.95 4.99 20.87
CA ARG A 103 -15.13 4.08 22.01
C ARG A 103 -16.07 2.90 21.72
N MET A 104 -16.40 2.67 20.46
CA MET A 104 -17.21 1.51 20.07
C MET A 104 -16.37 0.55 19.27
N ARG A 105 -16.39 -0.70 19.66
CA ARG A 105 -15.68 -1.76 18.94
C ARG A 105 -16.47 -2.17 17.71
N GLY A 106 -15.75 -2.40 16.64
CA GLY A 106 -16.39 -2.80 15.41
C GLY A 106 -15.38 -3.25 14.36
N SER A 107 -15.88 -3.46 13.16
CA SER A 107 -15.07 -3.89 12.03
C SER A 107 -15.48 -3.17 10.76
N SER A 108 -14.56 -3.15 9.82
CA SER A 108 -14.81 -2.68 8.47
C SER A 108 -14.15 -3.62 7.49
N GLU A 109 -14.68 -3.66 6.29
CA GLU A 109 -14.05 -4.36 5.19
C GLU A 109 -13.58 -3.35 4.17
N VAL A 110 -12.35 -3.51 3.70
CA VAL A 110 -11.80 -2.66 2.67
C VAL A 110 -11.51 -3.52 1.45
N VAL A 111 -12.15 -3.19 0.35
CA VAL A 111 -11.96 -3.87 -0.93
C VAL A 111 -11.05 -2.99 -1.77
N ILE A 112 -9.94 -3.54 -2.22
CA ILE A 112 -8.91 -2.76 -2.90
C ILE A 112 -8.67 -3.31 -4.28
N ASP A 113 -8.84 -2.46 -5.29
CA ASP A 113 -8.50 -2.76 -6.67
C ASP A 113 -7.21 -2.04 -7.04
N VAL A 114 -6.30 -2.76 -7.67
CA VAL A 114 -4.99 -2.24 -8.03
C VAL A 114 -4.80 -2.29 -9.53
N ASN A 115 -4.46 -1.15 -10.12
CA ASN A 115 -4.07 -1.05 -11.52
C ASN A 115 -2.56 -0.90 -11.58
N ILE A 116 -1.89 -1.88 -12.15
CA ILE A 116 -0.44 -1.90 -12.25
C ILE A 116 -0.05 -1.46 -13.66
N ARG A 117 0.69 -0.39 -13.74
CA ARG A 117 1.06 0.23 -15.00
C ARG A 117 2.57 0.29 -15.17
N ARG A 118 2.97 0.41 -16.40
CA ARG A 118 4.39 0.62 -16.70
C ARG A 118 4.84 2.02 -16.37
#